data_44e4c73f20aac5377ae1069913f306be
#
_entry.id   44e4c73f20aac5377ae1069913f306be
#
_cell.length_a   1.000
_cell.length_b   1.000
_cell.length_c   1.000
_cell.angle_alpha   90.00
_cell.angle_beta   90.00
_cell.angle_gamma   90.00
#
_symmetry.space_group_name_H-M   'P 1'
#
loop_
_entity.id
_entity.type
_entity.pdbx_description
1 polymer ?
#
loop_
_entity_poly.entity_id
_entity_poly.type
_entity_poly.pdbx_seq_one_letter_code
_entity_poly.pdbx_strand_id
1 'polypeptide(L)'
;IKILITPAEAEEWDGKSDLSHQQLREVEIEDLLPRDKIEVDMDAIGEMLTGKRILITGAAGSIGSEMARQVAKYNPADLILVDQAETPMHDVRLYMARNHKNLHVETIVTSICKQDRMEKIFAKYKPEYVFHAAAYKHVPMMEDNPAEAVQNNIYGTRVIADLAVKYGTKKFVMISTDKAVNPTNVMG
;
A
#
# COMPACT_ATOMS: atom_id res chain seq x y z
N ILE A 1 -9.49 -9.92 30.45
CA ILE A 1 -10.12 -8.68 30.94
C ILE A 1 -10.71 -7.99 29.72
N LYS A 2 -12.04 -7.77 29.70
CA LYS A 2 -12.67 -6.92 28.68
C LYS A 2 -12.55 -5.47 29.13
N ILE A 3 -12.05 -4.62 28.24
CA ILE A 3 -12.02 -3.18 28.45
C ILE A 3 -13.22 -2.59 27.72
N LEU A 4 -14.05 -1.83 28.44
CA LEU A 4 -15.24 -1.19 27.91
C LEU A 4 -15.05 0.34 28.01
N ILE A 5 -15.58 1.06 27.03
CA ILE A 5 -15.55 2.54 27.01
C ILE A 5 -16.98 3.09 27.16
N THR A 6 -17.10 4.19 27.86
CA THR A 6 -18.34 4.96 27.93
C THR A 6 -18.45 5.90 26.71
N PRO A 7 -19.67 6.21 26.21
CA PRO A 7 -19.87 7.24 25.21
C PRO A 7 -19.31 8.60 25.65
N ALA A 8 -18.87 9.42 24.71
CA ALA A 8 -18.33 10.76 24.98
C ALA A 8 -19.34 11.67 25.74
N GLU A 9 -20.63 11.45 25.57
CA GLU A 9 -21.71 12.15 26.27
C GLU A 9 -21.78 11.81 27.75
N ALA A 10 -21.03 10.81 28.23
CA ALA A 10 -20.97 10.43 29.64
C ALA A 10 -19.96 11.26 30.47
N GLU A 11 -19.25 12.22 29.88
CA GLU A 11 -18.35 13.14 30.58
C GLU A 11 -19.10 14.06 31.58
N GLU A 12 -20.43 14.20 31.43
CA GLU A 12 -21.30 14.94 32.37
C GLU A 12 -22.04 14.03 33.36
N TRP A 13 -21.54 12.80 33.61
CA TRP A 13 -22.22 11.90 34.54
C TRP A 13 -22.22 12.45 35.97
N ASP A 14 -23.40 12.67 36.52
CA ASP A 14 -23.64 13.23 37.86
C ASP A 14 -23.42 12.22 39.02
N GLY A 15 -22.97 11.00 38.69
CA GLY A 15 -22.71 9.94 39.68
C GLY A 15 -23.96 9.28 40.26
N LYS A 16 -25.16 9.58 39.78
CA LYS A 16 -26.44 9.12 40.34
C LYS A 16 -27.25 8.22 39.42
N SER A 17 -26.99 8.22 38.12
CA SER A 17 -27.69 7.39 37.18
C SER A 17 -26.92 6.08 36.91
N ASP A 18 -27.63 4.93 37.01
CA ASP A 18 -27.07 3.63 36.59
C ASP A 18 -26.76 3.64 35.10
N LEU A 19 -25.49 3.53 34.75
CA LEU A 19 -25.09 3.27 33.40
C LEU A 19 -25.62 1.89 32.97
N SER A 20 -26.64 1.85 32.16
CA SER A 20 -27.16 0.60 31.62
C SER A 20 -26.09 -0.10 30.81
N HIS A 21 -26.03 -1.44 30.85
CA HIS A 21 -25.08 -2.24 30.04
C HIS A 21 -25.14 -1.93 28.54
N GLN A 22 -26.20 -1.29 28.05
CA GLN A 22 -26.35 -0.86 26.65
C GLN A 22 -25.51 0.38 26.29
N GLN A 23 -25.00 1.12 27.27
CA GLN A 23 -24.16 2.31 27.06
C GLN A 23 -22.67 2.00 27.06
N LEU A 24 -22.29 0.77 27.44
CA LEU A 24 -20.89 0.33 27.43
C LEU A 24 -20.61 -0.46 26.18
N ARG A 25 -19.64 -0.05 25.39
CA ARG A 25 -19.17 -0.78 24.21
C ARG A 25 -17.71 -1.23 24.36
N GLU A 26 -17.30 -2.24 23.61
CA GLU A 26 -15.92 -2.65 23.57
C GLU A 26 -15.07 -1.53 22.93
N VAL A 27 -13.83 -1.36 23.42
CA VAL A 27 -12.87 -0.39 22.89
C VAL A 27 -12.44 -0.85 21.50
N GLU A 28 -12.63 -0.02 20.50
CA GLU A 28 -12.10 -0.19 19.15
C GLU A 28 -10.75 0.54 19.04
N ILE A 29 -9.92 0.15 18.06
CA ILE A 29 -8.60 0.77 17.86
C ILE A 29 -8.74 2.27 17.58
N GLU A 30 -9.82 2.68 16.93
CA GLU A 30 -10.18 4.05 16.61
C GLU A 30 -10.37 4.92 17.84
N ASP A 31 -10.84 4.34 18.95
CA ASP A 31 -11.02 5.06 20.23
C ASP A 31 -9.69 5.43 20.89
N LEU A 32 -8.64 4.68 20.59
CA LEU A 32 -7.30 4.89 21.13
C LEU A 32 -6.47 5.88 20.30
N LEU A 33 -6.91 6.17 19.08
CA LEU A 33 -6.22 7.05 18.15
C LEU A 33 -7.18 8.19 17.77
N PRO A 34 -7.02 9.40 18.32
CA PRO A 34 -7.83 10.56 17.94
C PRO A 34 -7.47 11.00 16.52
N ARG A 35 -8.03 10.29 15.55
CA ARG A 35 -7.92 10.62 14.11
C ARG A 35 -9.31 10.79 13.57
N ASP A 36 -9.52 11.87 12.84
CA ASP A 36 -10.72 12.01 12.04
C ASP A 36 -10.85 10.85 11.07
N LYS A 37 -12.04 10.26 10.98
CA LYS A 37 -12.31 9.23 9.97
C LYS A 37 -12.17 9.86 8.59
N ILE A 38 -11.27 9.29 7.77
CA ILE A 38 -11.14 9.70 6.38
C ILE A 38 -12.35 9.10 5.64
N GLU A 39 -13.26 9.95 5.22
CA GLU A 39 -14.32 9.55 4.31
C GLU A 39 -13.72 9.38 2.91
N VAL A 40 -13.75 8.15 2.43
CA VAL A 40 -13.20 7.79 1.12
C VAL A 40 -14.35 7.66 0.13
N ASP A 41 -14.31 8.46 -0.93
CA ASP A 41 -15.25 8.33 -2.06
C ASP A 41 -14.89 7.08 -2.88
N MET A 42 -15.54 5.97 -2.55
CA MET A 42 -15.31 4.67 -3.18
C MET A 42 -15.77 4.64 -4.65
N ASP A 43 -16.77 5.44 -5.02
CA ASP A 43 -17.29 5.51 -6.39
C ASP A 43 -16.29 6.26 -7.28
N ALA A 44 -15.77 7.39 -6.82
CA ALA A 44 -14.73 8.14 -7.53
C ALA A 44 -13.44 7.31 -7.72
N ILE A 45 -13.05 6.51 -6.71
CA ILE A 45 -11.94 5.55 -6.84
C ILE A 45 -12.26 4.49 -7.88
N GLY A 46 -13.48 3.94 -7.86
CA GLY A 46 -13.93 2.94 -8.82
C GLY A 46 -13.84 3.44 -10.25
N GLU A 47 -14.36 4.63 -10.54
CA GLU A 47 -14.27 5.28 -11.86
C GLU A 47 -12.82 5.49 -12.30
N MET A 48 -11.97 5.87 -11.36
CA MET A 48 -10.56 6.12 -11.64
C MET A 48 -9.80 4.83 -12.01
N LEU A 49 -10.09 3.69 -11.38
CA LEU A 49 -9.31 2.45 -11.53
C LEU A 49 -9.88 1.48 -12.57
N THR A 50 -11.20 1.50 -12.81
CA THR A 50 -11.86 0.58 -13.73
C THR A 50 -11.32 0.72 -15.15
N GLY A 51 -10.98 -0.42 -15.75
CA GLY A 51 -10.49 -0.48 -17.12
C GLY A 51 -9.09 0.14 -17.34
N LYS A 52 -8.33 0.45 -16.28
CA LYS A 52 -6.98 1.02 -16.38
C LYS A 52 -5.90 -0.06 -16.31
N ARG A 53 -4.76 0.22 -16.92
CA ARG A 53 -3.54 -0.59 -16.76
C ARG A 53 -2.78 -0.07 -15.55
N ILE A 54 -2.67 -0.90 -14.52
CA ILE A 54 -2.14 -0.51 -13.21
C ILE A 54 -0.92 -1.35 -12.87
N LEU A 55 0.17 -0.69 -12.52
CA LEU A 55 1.39 -1.33 -12.05
C LEU A 55 1.57 -1.07 -10.56
N ILE A 56 1.84 -2.12 -9.78
CA ILE A 56 2.15 -2.04 -8.36
C ILE A 56 3.54 -2.62 -8.13
N THR A 57 4.46 -1.84 -7.59
CA THR A 57 5.79 -2.32 -7.15
C THR A 57 5.80 -2.58 -5.66
N GLY A 58 6.61 -3.51 -5.20
CA GLY A 58 6.55 -3.99 -3.81
C GLY A 58 5.27 -4.80 -3.54
N ALA A 59 4.75 -5.44 -4.59
CA ALA A 59 3.44 -6.09 -4.58
C ALA A 59 3.35 -7.32 -3.66
N ALA A 60 4.48 -7.88 -3.25
CA ALA A 60 4.55 -8.98 -2.29
C ALA A 60 4.67 -8.51 -0.83
N GLY A 61 4.92 -7.23 -0.59
CA GLY A 61 4.94 -6.63 0.75
C GLY A 61 3.54 -6.45 1.34
N SER A 62 3.46 -6.14 2.65
CA SER A 62 2.18 -5.97 3.34
C SER A 62 1.31 -4.88 2.70
N ILE A 63 1.89 -3.72 2.37
CA ILE A 63 1.15 -2.62 1.74
C ILE A 63 0.80 -2.97 0.29
N GLY A 64 1.79 -3.39 -0.51
CA GLY A 64 1.59 -3.67 -1.93
C GLY A 64 0.62 -4.81 -2.21
N SER A 65 0.63 -5.88 -1.40
CA SER A 65 -0.31 -6.98 -1.56
C SER A 65 -1.75 -6.59 -1.20
N GLU A 66 -1.94 -5.76 -0.18
CA GLU A 66 -3.26 -5.24 0.16
C GLU A 66 -3.75 -4.26 -0.92
N MET A 67 -2.89 -3.38 -1.41
CA MET A 67 -3.19 -2.53 -2.56
C MET A 67 -3.66 -3.33 -3.76
N ALA A 68 -2.94 -4.42 -4.09
CA ALA A 68 -3.32 -5.30 -5.19
C ALA A 68 -4.72 -5.92 -4.98
N ARG A 69 -5.05 -6.35 -3.75
CA ARG A 69 -6.38 -6.86 -3.41
C ARG A 69 -7.48 -5.81 -3.56
N GLN A 70 -7.22 -4.59 -3.11
CA GLN A 70 -8.21 -3.51 -3.22
C GLN A 70 -8.40 -3.07 -4.67
N VAL A 71 -7.32 -2.85 -5.41
CA VAL A 71 -7.37 -2.45 -6.84
C VAL A 71 -8.09 -3.51 -7.68
N ALA A 72 -7.87 -4.80 -7.41
CA ALA A 72 -8.50 -5.89 -8.14
C ALA A 72 -10.03 -5.88 -8.07
N LYS A 73 -10.63 -5.32 -7.02
CA LYS A 73 -12.09 -5.19 -6.88
C LYS A 73 -12.73 -4.28 -7.92
N TYR A 74 -11.95 -3.34 -8.48
CA TYR A 74 -12.41 -2.35 -9.44
C TYR A 74 -12.19 -2.75 -10.92
N ASN A 75 -11.90 -4.01 -11.18
CA ASN A 75 -11.75 -4.56 -12.53
C ASN A 75 -10.85 -3.71 -13.45
N PRO A 76 -9.57 -3.50 -13.10
CA PRO A 76 -8.62 -2.87 -14.01
C PRO A 76 -8.47 -3.71 -15.29
N ALA A 77 -8.07 -3.09 -16.41
CA ALA A 77 -7.82 -3.81 -17.65
C ALA A 77 -6.62 -4.76 -17.52
N ASP A 78 -5.55 -4.27 -16.87
CA ASP A 78 -4.37 -5.07 -16.54
C ASP A 78 -3.90 -4.70 -15.14
N LEU A 79 -3.55 -5.69 -14.34
CA LEU A 79 -2.91 -5.53 -13.04
C LEU A 79 -1.52 -6.16 -13.07
N ILE A 80 -0.48 -5.32 -13.09
CA ILE A 80 0.91 -5.74 -13.18
C ILE A 80 1.54 -5.64 -11.78
N LEU A 81 1.91 -6.77 -11.21
CA LEU A 81 2.47 -6.88 -9.87
C LEU A 81 3.96 -7.20 -9.96
N VAL A 82 4.78 -6.34 -9.37
CA VAL A 82 6.24 -6.44 -9.42
C VAL A 82 6.82 -6.49 -8.03
N ASP A 83 7.62 -7.50 -7.74
CA ASP A 83 8.41 -7.62 -6.52
C ASP A 83 9.66 -8.46 -6.76
N GLN A 84 10.68 -8.31 -5.92
CA GLN A 84 11.87 -9.16 -5.96
C GLN A 84 11.75 -10.43 -5.12
N ALA A 85 10.81 -10.47 -4.17
CA ALA A 85 10.60 -11.59 -3.26
C ALA A 85 9.70 -12.65 -3.94
N GLU A 86 10.31 -13.73 -4.43
CA GLU A 86 9.62 -14.77 -5.21
C GLU A 86 8.52 -15.47 -4.41
N THR A 87 8.85 -15.99 -3.22
CA THR A 87 7.92 -16.77 -2.42
C THR A 87 6.64 -16.01 -2.03
N PRO A 88 6.71 -14.81 -1.44
CA PRO A 88 5.48 -14.07 -1.16
C PRO A 88 4.76 -13.59 -2.44
N MET A 89 5.47 -13.39 -3.56
CA MET A 89 4.84 -13.10 -4.85
C MET A 89 4.03 -14.31 -5.36
N HIS A 90 4.50 -15.52 -5.12
CA HIS A 90 3.72 -16.73 -5.45
C HIS A 90 2.40 -16.77 -4.68
N ASP A 91 2.39 -16.42 -3.41
CA ASP A 91 1.17 -16.36 -2.60
C ASP A 91 0.18 -15.32 -3.13
N VAL A 92 0.67 -14.14 -3.51
CA VAL A 92 -0.16 -13.11 -4.16
C VAL A 92 -0.76 -13.63 -5.48
N ARG A 93 0.04 -14.31 -6.30
CA ARG A 93 -0.42 -14.93 -7.56
C ARG A 93 -1.55 -15.94 -7.32
N LEU A 94 -1.37 -16.83 -6.34
CA LEU A 94 -2.40 -17.82 -6.00
C LEU A 94 -3.69 -17.15 -5.50
N TYR A 95 -3.56 -16.11 -4.68
CA TYR A 95 -4.71 -15.34 -4.21
C TYR A 95 -5.49 -14.73 -5.39
N MET A 96 -4.80 -14.05 -6.31
CA MET A 96 -5.41 -13.41 -7.48
C MET A 96 -6.10 -14.45 -8.37
N ALA A 97 -5.45 -15.57 -8.65
CA ALA A 97 -6.01 -16.63 -9.48
C ALA A 97 -7.28 -17.28 -8.88
N ARG A 98 -7.37 -17.35 -7.56
CA ARG A 98 -8.55 -17.91 -6.87
C ARG A 98 -9.71 -16.94 -6.78
N ASN A 99 -9.43 -15.66 -6.48
CA ASN A 99 -10.46 -14.67 -6.12
C ASN A 99 -10.85 -13.74 -7.29
N HIS A 100 -9.98 -13.58 -8.30
CA HIS A 100 -10.17 -12.67 -9.42
C HIS A 100 -9.91 -13.35 -10.77
N LYS A 101 -10.63 -14.45 -11.03
CA LYS A 101 -10.41 -15.36 -12.19
C LYS A 101 -10.53 -14.66 -13.55
N ASN A 102 -11.34 -13.62 -13.63
CA ASN A 102 -11.60 -12.89 -14.88
C ASN A 102 -10.69 -11.70 -15.09
N LEU A 103 -9.82 -11.39 -14.11
CA LEU A 103 -8.90 -10.27 -14.18
C LEU A 103 -7.58 -10.71 -14.81
N HIS A 104 -7.08 -9.92 -15.74
CA HIS A 104 -5.74 -10.13 -16.28
C HIS A 104 -4.70 -9.63 -15.27
N VAL A 105 -4.03 -10.56 -14.60
CA VAL A 105 -3.00 -10.27 -13.59
C VAL A 105 -1.67 -10.87 -14.00
N GLU A 106 -0.67 -10.02 -14.12
CA GLU A 106 0.72 -10.42 -14.36
C GLU A 106 1.55 -10.28 -13.09
N THR A 107 2.21 -11.35 -12.69
CA THR A 107 3.14 -11.34 -11.54
C THR A 107 4.56 -11.48 -12.04
N ILE A 108 5.41 -10.50 -11.76
CA ILE A 108 6.77 -10.41 -12.29
C ILE A 108 7.76 -10.32 -11.14
N VAL A 109 8.66 -11.31 -11.07
CA VAL A 109 9.73 -11.32 -10.08
C VAL A 109 10.94 -10.58 -10.63
N THR A 110 11.19 -9.39 -10.10
CA THR A 110 12.37 -8.58 -10.42
C THR A 110 12.57 -7.47 -9.40
N SER A 111 13.82 -7.01 -9.26
CA SER A 111 14.12 -5.78 -8.50
C SER A 111 13.81 -4.54 -9.34
N ILE A 112 13.28 -3.51 -8.68
CA ILE A 112 13.05 -2.18 -9.27
C ILE A 112 14.36 -1.49 -9.71
N CYS A 113 15.49 -1.91 -9.17
CA CYS A 113 16.82 -1.39 -9.54
C CYS A 113 17.32 -1.92 -10.89
N LYS A 114 16.69 -2.95 -11.46
CA LYS A 114 17.04 -3.50 -12.78
C LYS A 114 16.38 -2.67 -13.88
N GLN A 115 16.97 -1.54 -14.21
CA GLN A 115 16.44 -0.55 -15.15
C GLN A 115 15.98 -1.18 -16.47
N ASP A 116 16.83 -1.96 -17.14
CA ASP A 116 16.50 -2.58 -18.44
C ASP A 116 15.29 -3.51 -18.36
N ARG A 117 15.16 -4.22 -17.22
CA ARG A 117 14.02 -5.12 -17.00
C ARG A 117 12.75 -4.34 -16.75
N MET A 118 12.83 -3.30 -15.92
CA MET A 118 11.70 -2.41 -15.66
C MET A 118 11.27 -1.66 -16.91
N GLU A 119 12.22 -1.21 -17.72
CA GLU A 119 11.92 -0.55 -18.98
C GLU A 119 11.13 -1.46 -19.93
N LYS A 120 11.52 -2.74 -20.07
CA LYS A 120 10.76 -3.72 -20.87
C LYS A 120 9.34 -3.91 -20.35
N ILE A 121 9.14 -3.87 -19.04
CA ILE A 121 7.81 -3.96 -18.42
C ILE A 121 6.97 -2.72 -18.78
N PHE A 122 7.52 -1.51 -18.60
CA PHE A 122 6.84 -0.27 -18.96
C PHE A 122 6.54 -0.17 -20.47
N ALA A 123 7.47 -0.58 -21.32
CA ALA A 123 7.27 -0.61 -22.75
C ALA A 123 6.14 -1.55 -23.18
N LYS A 124 6.08 -2.74 -22.55
CA LYS A 124 5.06 -3.76 -22.85
C LYS A 124 3.67 -3.35 -22.38
N TYR A 125 3.56 -2.96 -21.10
CA TYR A 125 2.25 -2.77 -20.46
C TYR A 125 1.76 -1.33 -20.50
N LYS A 126 2.66 -0.34 -20.63
CA LYS A 126 2.35 1.10 -20.64
C LYS A 126 1.36 1.47 -19.52
N PRO A 127 1.73 1.27 -18.25
CA PRO A 127 0.80 1.47 -17.13
C PRO A 127 0.33 2.91 -17.08
N GLU A 128 -0.98 3.09 -16.96
CA GLU A 128 -1.59 4.41 -16.81
C GLU A 128 -1.46 4.91 -15.39
N TYR A 129 -1.49 3.99 -14.39
CA TYR A 129 -1.28 4.30 -12.98
C TYR A 129 -0.20 3.41 -12.42
N VAL A 130 0.65 4.00 -11.59
CA VAL A 130 1.71 3.32 -10.87
C VAL A 130 1.56 3.57 -9.37
N PHE A 131 1.45 2.51 -8.60
CA PHE A 131 1.53 2.53 -7.15
C PHE A 131 2.89 1.95 -6.73
N HIS A 132 3.71 2.79 -6.13
CA HIS A 132 5.07 2.43 -5.74
C HIS A 132 5.14 2.21 -4.24
N ALA A 133 5.17 0.93 -3.81
CA ALA A 133 5.29 0.51 -2.42
C ALA A 133 6.56 -0.32 -2.16
N ALA A 134 7.48 -0.37 -3.13
CA ALA A 134 8.73 -1.09 -2.99
C ALA A 134 9.74 -0.26 -2.20
N ALA A 135 10.02 -0.66 -0.98
CA ALA A 135 11.06 -0.06 -0.14
C ALA A 135 11.59 -1.06 0.89
N TYR A 136 12.86 -0.95 1.23
CA TYR A 136 13.39 -1.51 2.48
C TYR A 136 12.99 -0.60 3.64
N LYS A 137 12.53 -1.18 4.76
CA LYS A 137 11.90 -0.40 5.85
C LYS A 137 12.44 -0.68 7.25
N HIS A 138 13.22 -1.72 7.42
CA HIS A 138 13.73 -2.12 8.74
C HIS A 138 15.00 -1.34 9.08
N VAL A 139 14.87 -0.36 9.96
CA VAL A 139 15.95 0.57 10.32
C VAL A 139 17.23 -0.14 10.73
N PRO A 140 17.24 -1.10 11.70
CA PRO A 140 18.49 -1.76 12.09
C PRO A 140 19.20 -2.43 10.92
N MET A 141 18.45 -3.13 10.06
CA MET A 141 19.02 -3.80 8.88
C MET A 141 19.63 -2.80 7.89
N MET A 142 19.03 -1.62 7.74
CA MET A 142 19.51 -0.61 6.78
C MET A 142 20.65 0.23 7.37
N GLU A 143 20.71 0.41 8.66
CA GLU A 143 21.89 0.98 9.32
C GLU A 143 23.14 0.10 9.12
N ASP A 144 22.96 -1.23 9.17
CA ASP A 144 24.02 -2.18 8.87
C ASP A 144 24.33 -2.29 7.37
N ASN A 145 23.39 -1.91 6.50
CA ASN A 145 23.48 -2.04 5.03
C ASN A 145 23.02 -0.77 4.31
N PRO A 146 23.64 0.40 4.57
CA PRO A 146 23.16 1.67 4.03
C PRO A 146 23.20 1.76 2.51
N ALA A 147 24.15 1.10 1.86
CA ALA A 147 24.24 1.06 0.40
C ALA A 147 22.99 0.42 -0.24
N GLU A 148 22.44 -0.62 0.39
CA GLU A 148 21.20 -1.28 -0.06
C GLU A 148 19.99 -0.37 0.09
N ALA A 149 19.91 0.40 1.19
CA ALA A 149 18.85 1.40 1.37
C ALA A 149 18.90 2.47 0.26
N VAL A 150 20.06 3.03 -0.02
CA VAL A 150 20.26 4.01 -1.09
C VAL A 150 19.92 3.42 -2.45
N GLN A 151 20.44 2.23 -2.75
CA GLN A 151 20.21 1.60 -4.04
C GLN A 151 18.72 1.27 -4.26
N ASN A 152 18.07 0.68 -3.28
CA ASN A 152 16.67 0.29 -3.44
C ASN A 152 15.72 1.49 -3.32
N ASN A 153 15.83 2.28 -2.24
CA ASN A 153 14.84 3.30 -1.93
C ASN A 153 15.03 4.60 -2.72
N ILE A 154 16.26 4.95 -3.09
CA ILE A 154 16.54 6.14 -3.88
C ILE A 154 16.67 5.79 -5.36
N TYR A 155 17.66 4.97 -5.72
CA TYR A 155 17.89 4.66 -7.13
C TYR A 155 16.74 3.88 -7.75
N GLY A 156 16.23 2.84 -7.07
CA GLY A 156 15.08 2.06 -7.55
C GLY A 156 13.82 2.93 -7.73
N THR A 157 13.51 3.79 -6.78
CA THR A 157 12.39 4.74 -6.89
C THR A 157 12.57 5.69 -8.08
N ARG A 158 13.78 6.23 -8.27
CA ARG A 158 14.11 7.07 -9.42
C ARG A 158 13.88 6.33 -10.74
N VAL A 159 14.35 5.09 -10.87
CA VAL A 159 14.13 4.27 -12.08
C VAL A 159 12.65 4.17 -12.40
N ILE A 160 11.81 3.87 -11.42
CA ILE A 160 10.35 3.74 -11.63
C ILE A 160 9.73 5.08 -12.01
N ALA A 161 10.11 6.17 -11.36
CA ALA A 161 9.60 7.51 -11.65
C ALA A 161 10.00 7.98 -13.06
N ASP A 162 11.26 7.83 -13.45
CA ASP A 162 11.77 8.20 -14.77
C ASP A 162 11.06 7.40 -15.88
N LEU A 163 10.82 6.11 -15.66
CA LEU A 163 10.07 5.26 -16.58
C LEU A 163 8.59 5.65 -16.64
N ALA A 164 7.99 6.01 -15.53
CA ALA A 164 6.61 6.49 -15.49
C ALA A 164 6.44 7.76 -16.37
N VAL A 165 7.38 8.69 -16.27
CA VAL A 165 7.42 9.89 -17.13
C VAL A 165 7.63 9.50 -18.60
N LYS A 166 8.65 8.68 -18.87
CA LYS A 166 9.02 8.26 -20.23
C LYS A 166 7.87 7.58 -20.98
N TYR A 167 7.07 6.77 -20.29
CA TYR A 167 5.97 5.98 -20.89
C TYR A 167 4.58 6.62 -20.70
N GLY A 168 4.53 7.86 -20.20
CA GLY A 168 3.28 8.64 -20.14
C GLY A 168 2.29 8.15 -19.09
N THR A 169 2.79 7.65 -17.95
CA THR A 169 1.94 7.32 -16.81
C THR A 169 1.17 8.54 -16.33
N LYS A 170 -0.14 8.41 -16.18
CA LYS A 170 -1.04 9.52 -15.80
C LYS A 170 -0.99 9.86 -14.32
N LYS A 171 -0.85 8.84 -13.47
CA LYS A 171 -0.76 9.00 -12.01
C LYS A 171 0.35 8.09 -11.44
N PHE A 172 1.21 8.69 -10.65
CA PHE A 172 2.26 8.03 -9.89
C PHE A 172 2.02 8.31 -8.41
N VAL A 173 1.75 7.26 -7.64
CA VAL A 173 1.54 7.33 -6.19
C VAL A 173 2.64 6.57 -5.50
N MET A 174 3.42 7.26 -4.68
CA MET A 174 4.48 6.68 -3.88
C MET A 174 4.05 6.59 -2.42
N ILE A 175 4.27 5.45 -1.80
CA ILE A 175 4.08 5.30 -0.35
C ILE A 175 5.30 5.88 0.36
N SER A 176 5.05 6.91 1.15
CA SER A 176 6.06 7.55 2.00
C SER A 176 6.03 7.00 3.42
N THR A 177 6.87 7.52 4.29
CA THR A 177 7.03 7.11 5.68
C THR A 177 7.21 8.32 6.59
N ASP A 178 6.77 8.18 7.85
CA ASP A 178 7.05 9.12 8.94
C ASP A 178 8.55 9.27 9.23
N LYS A 179 9.36 8.25 8.91
CA LYS A 179 10.82 8.26 9.07
C LYS A 179 11.53 9.32 8.24
N ALA A 180 10.88 9.81 7.19
CA ALA A 180 11.37 10.91 6.36
C ALA A 180 11.12 12.30 6.99
N VAL A 181 10.38 12.37 8.12
CA VAL A 181 10.12 13.62 8.85
C VAL A 181 11.14 13.75 9.99
N ASN A 182 11.99 14.79 9.95
CA ASN A 182 13.09 14.99 10.88
C ASN A 182 13.96 13.72 11.03
N PRO A 183 14.61 13.27 9.96
CA PRO A 183 15.30 11.98 9.93
C PRO A 183 16.44 11.90 10.93
N THR A 184 16.53 10.77 11.62
CA THR A 184 17.60 10.45 12.57
C THR A 184 18.36 9.18 12.20
N ASN A 185 18.03 8.60 11.05
CA ASN A 185 18.63 7.36 10.55
C ASN A 185 18.67 7.34 9.02
N VAL A 186 19.35 6.32 8.45
CA VAL A 186 19.58 6.17 7.00
C VAL A 186 18.28 6.02 6.18
N MET A 187 17.14 5.76 6.83
CA MET A 187 15.85 5.56 6.16
C MET A 187 15.06 6.86 5.95
N GLY A 188 15.50 7.98 6.53
CA GLY A 188 14.83 9.28 6.45
C GLY A 188 15.48 10.31 5.57
#